data_753e60ea947dccfced231bff80d808c4
#
_entry.id   753e60ea947dccfced231bff80d808c4
#
_cell.length_a   1.000
_cell.length_b   1.000
_cell.length_c   1.000
_cell.angle_alpha   90.00
_cell.angle_beta   90.00
_cell.angle_gamma   90.00
#
_symmetry.space_group_name_H-M   'P 1'
#
loop_
_entity.id
_entity.type
_entity.pdbx_description
1 polymer ?
#
loop_
_entity_poly.entity_id
_entity_poly.type
_entity_poly.pdbx_seq_one_letter_code
_entity_poly.pdbx_strand_id
1 'polypeptide(L)'
;MKSSLKNMVLVLFSISLIASLCLGVVNMITADPIAAAKLAAEQEAVKNVLPEFDAVEKTEIDSLKVVVNKATKEGKVVGYAIKSEANGFGGVIKLMVGFDTKGRILNVDVLEQKETPGLGTKMAIKGDTIKNPLAKLNGKEASKTDLRVKKDGGDVDALTAATISSKAYLNAVAQAYSVFKVAAGWVDKVEATTGATQKNNKSDDSHERGGMEHKSERGR
;
A
#
# COMPACT_ATOMS: atom_id res chain seq x y z
N MET A 1 18.40 -2.33 -55.99
CA MET A 1 16.93 -2.26 -55.86
C MET A 1 16.57 -0.90 -55.26
N LYS A 2 15.95 0.01 -56.02
CA LYS A 2 15.46 1.29 -55.48
C LYS A 2 14.15 0.99 -54.76
N SER A 3 14.18 0.87 -53.42
CA SER A 3 12.97 0.78 -52.65
C SER A 3 12.27 2.15 -52.69
N SER A 4 11.14 2.23 -53.40
CA SER A 4 10.31 3.44 -53.41
C SER A 4 9.83 3.72 -51.99
N LEU A 5 9.88 4.98 -51.55
CA LEU A 5 9.31 5.43 -50.27
C LEU A 5 7.89 4.87 -50.02
N LYS A 6 7.08 4.80 -51.09
CA LYS A 6 5.74 4.22 -51.07
C LYS A 6 5.74 2.75 -50.61
N ASN A 7 6.68 1.94 -51.13
CA ASN A 7 6.77 0.52 -50.77
C ASN A 7 7.23 0.35 -49.29
N MET A 8 8.15 1.20 -48.80
CA MET A 8 8.56 1.17 -47.40
C MET A 8 7.41 1.52 -46.45
N VAL A 9 6.66 2.56 -46.77
CA VAL A 9 5.49 2.97 -45.98
C VAL A 9 4.42 1.86 -45.97
N LEU A 10 4.14 1.27 -47.15
CA LEU A 10 3.13 0.21 -47.26
C LEU A 10 3.53 -1.04 -46.47
N VAL A 11 4.78 -1.46 -46.54
CA VAL A 11 5.28 -2.62 -45.77
C VAL A 11 5.20 -2.34 -44.27
N LEU A 12 5.67 -1.16 -43.81
CA LEU A 12 5.62 -0.79 -42.39
C LEU A 12 4.18 -0.73 -41.88
N PHE A 13 3.29 -0.14 -42.67
CA PHE A 13 1.87 -0.08 -42.34
C PHE A 13 1.25 -1.48 -42.22
N SER A 14 1.55 -2.37 -43.16
CA SER A 14 1.03 -3.74 -43.16
C SER A 14 1.49 -4.52 -41.92
N ILE A 15 2.77 -4.42 -41.57
CA ILE A 15 3.35 -5.08 -40.40
C ILE A 15 2.68 -4.55 -39.13
N SER A 16 2.57 -3.22 -38.99
CA SER A 16 1.93 -2.58 -37.83
C SER A 16 0.46 -2.96 -37.70
N LEU A 17 -0.27 -3.04 -38.83
CA LEU A 17 -1.68 -3.43 -38.86
C LEU A 17 -1.85 -4.87 -38.37
N ILE A 18 -1.06 -5.81 -38.90
CA ILE A 18 -1.10 -7.22 -38.50
C ILE A 18 -0.75 -7.37 -37.02
N ALA A 19 0.32 -6.73 -36.56
CA ALA A 19 0.74 -6.78 -35.16
C ALA A 19 -0.33 -6.22 -34.21
N SER A 20 -0.96 -5.10 -34.59
CA SER A 20 -2.05 -4.50 -33.79
C SER A 20 -3.28 -5.40 -33.74
N LEU A 21 -3.63 -6.03 -34.84
CA LEU A 21 -4.75 -6.97 -34.92
C LEU A 21 -4.50 -8.20 -34.03
N CYS A 22 -3.31 -8.79 -34.12
CA CYS A 22 -2.94 -9.93 -33.27
C CYS A 22 -2.99 -9.57 -31.78
N LEU A 23 -2.45 -8.41 -31.39
CA LEU A 23 -2.49 -7.93 -30.00
C LEU A 23 -3.94 -7.70 -29.53
N GLY A 24 -4.78 -7.11 -30.37
CA GLY A 24 -6.20 -6.91 -30.07
C GLY A 24 -6.96 -8.22 -29.83
N VAL A 25 -6.75 -9.22 -30.67
CA VAL A 25 -7.36 -10.55 -30.52
C VAL A 25 -6.88 -11.24 -29.25
N VAL A 26 -5.57 -11.23 -28.97
CA VAL A 26 -5.03 -11.82 -27.73
C VAL A 26 -5.60 -11.13 -26.50
N ASN A 27 -5.64 -9.78 -26.50
CA ASN A 27 -6.22 -9.04 -25.39
C ASN A 27 -7.71 -9.36 -25.18
N MET A 28 -8.48 -9.49 -26.25
CA MET A 28 -9.90 -9.83 -26.18
C MET A 28 -10.15 -11.21 -25.55
N ILE A 29 -9.32 -12.20 -25.88
CA ILE A 29 -9.45 -13.57 -25.35
C ILE A 29 -8.94 -13.65 -23.90
N THR A 30 -7.94 -12.86 -23.52
CA THR A 30 -7.28 -12.96 -22.22
C THR A 30 -7.86 -12.03 -21.17
N ALA A 31 -8.63 -11.01 -21.53
CA ALA A 31 -9.17 -10.02 -20.58
C ALA A 31 -10.07 -10.65 -19.51
N ASP A 32 -11.03 -11.48 -19.92
CA ASP A 32 -11.97 -12.12 -19.01
C ASP A 32 -11.30 -13.10 -18.04
N PRO A 33 -10.47 -14.06 -18.49
CA PRO A 33 -9.77 -14.94 -17.56
C PRO A 33 -8.80 -14.20 -16.62
N ILE A 34 -8.17 -13.11 -17.06
CA ILE A 34 -7.33 -12.29 -16.20
C ILE A 34 -8.17 -11.59 -15.12
N ALA A 35 -9.33 -11.03 -15.49
CA ALA A 35 -10.24 -10.40 -14.54
C ALA A 35 -10.76 -11.41 -13.50
N ALA A 36 -11.15 -12.61 -13.92
CA ALA A 36 -11.58 -13.67 -13.04
C ALA A 36 -10.48 -14.12 -12.08
N ALA A 37 -9.25 -14.31 -12.58
CA ALA A 37 -8.10 -14.68 -11.76
C ALA A 37 -7.77 -13.59 -10.71
N LYS A 38 -7.86 -12.30 -11.06
CA LYS A 38 -7.66 -11.18 -10.12
C LYS A 38 -8.70 -11.19 -9.01
N LEU A 39 -9.97 -11.40 -9.34
CA LEU A 39 -11.05 -11.49 -8.35
C LEU A 39 -10.83 -12.68 -7.40
N ALA A 40 -10.47 -13.84 -7.94
CA ALA A 40 -10.16 -15.01 -7.13
C ALA A 40 -8.97 -14.76 -6.19
N ALA A 41 -7.90 -14.15 -6.68
CA ALA A 41 -6.74 -13.78 -5.88
C ALA A 41 -7.09 -12.78 -4.77
N GLU A 42 -7.95 -11.80 -5.03
CA GLU A 42 -8.43 -10.86 -4.02
C GLU A 42 -9.25 -11.57 -2.93
N GLN A 43 -10.13 -12.50 -3.31
CA GLN A 43 -10.93 -13.29 -2.35
C GLN A 43 -10.05 -14.20 -1.50
N GLU A 44 -9.05 -14.84 -2.10
CA GLU A 44 -8.07 -15.65 -1.39
C GLU A 44 -7.23 -14.79 -0.43
N ALA A 45 -6.79 -13.61 -0.87
CA ALA A 45 -6.04 -12.69 -0.03
C ALA A 45 -6.84 -12.24 1.20
N VAL A 46 -8.14 -11.98 1.06
CA VAL A 46 -9.02 -11.67 2.21
C VAL A 46 -9.00 -12.80 3.23
N LYS A 47 -9.05 -14.06 2.78
CA LYS A 47 -8.94 -15.23 3.68
C LYS A 47 -7.56 -15.36 4.33
N ASN A 48 -6.50 -15.00 3.60
CA ASN A 48 -5.12 -15.11 4.07
C ASN A 48 -4.78 -14.03 5.12
N VAL A 49 -5.42 -12.87 5.07
CA VAL A 49 -5.09 -11.74 5.96
C VAL A 49 -6.01 -11.62 7.17
N LEU A 50 -7.11 -12.37 7.21
CA LEU A 50 -8.08 -12.36 8.30
C LEU A 50 -8.08 -13.69 9.06
N PRO A 51 -8.51 -13.71 10.34
CA PRO A 51 -8.81 -14.96 11.04
C PRO A 51 -10.04 -15.62 10.41
N GLU A 52 -10.43 -16.80 10.88
CA GLU A 52 -11.66 -17.46 10.44
C GLU A 52 -12.88 -16.57 10.61
N PHE A 53 -13.70 -16.51 9.57
CA PHE A 53 -14.92 -15.70 9.53
C PHE A 53 -16.05 -16.47 8.81
N ASP A 54 -17.29 -16.11 9.14
CA ASP A 54 -18.49 -16.72 8.52
C ASP A 54 -18.98 -15.90 7.33
N ALA A 55 -18.87 -14.57 7.41
CA ALA A 55 -19.35 -13.65 6.39
C ALA A 55 -18.40 -12.45 6.20
N VAL A 56 -18.36 -11.92 4.97
CA VAL A 56 -17.65 -10.69 4.63
C VAL A 56 -18.64 -9.70 4.03
N GLU A 57 -18.75 -8.55 4.66
CA GLU A 57 -19.48 -7.39 4.16
C GLU A 57 -18.52 -6.46 3.45
N LYS A 58 -18.82 -6.11 2.20
CA LYS A 58 -18.05 -5.13 1.43
C LYS A 58 -18.68 -3.76 1.63
N THR A 59 -17.95 -2.84 2.21
CA THR A 59 -18.36 -1.45 2.40
C THR A 59 -17.45 -0.56 1.57
N GLU A 60 -18.01 0.24 0.68
CA GLU A 60 -17.25 1.26 -0.03
C GLU A 60 -17.22 2.55 0.78
N ILE A 61 -16.03 3.09 0.97
CA ILE A 61 -15.85 4.41 1.61
C ILE A 61 -15.81 5.44 0.48
N ASP A 62 -16.94 6.10 0.23
CA ASP A 62 -17.13 7.05 -0.89
C ASP A 62 -16.06 8.14 -0.96
N SER A 63 -15.60 8.64 0.20
CA SER A 63 -14.58 9.70 0.27
C SER A 63 -13.22 9.27 -0.31
N LEU A 64 -12.93 7.96 -0.39
CA LEU A 64 -11.64 7.41 -0.82
C LEU A 64 -11.76 6.46 -2.01
N LYS A 65 -12.97 6.08 -2.43
CA LYS A 65 -13.25 5.03 -3.42
C LYS A 65 -12.51 3.71 -3.10
N VAL A 66 -12.38 3.38 -1.82
CA VAL A 66 -11.71 2.18 -1.34
C VAL A 66 -12.75 1.21 -0.79
N VAL A 67 -12.67 -0.05 -1.24
CA VAL A 67 -13.50 -1.13 -0.73
C VAL A 67 -12.84 -1.71 0.52
N VAL A 68 -13.58 -1.72 1.61
CA VAL A 68 -13.22 -2.36 2.88
C VAL A 68 -14.00 -3.64 3.02
N ASN A 69 -13.33 -4.75 3.24
CA ASN A 69 -13.94 -6.04 3.54
C ASN A 69 -13.98 -6.22 5.06
N LYS A 70 -15.17 -6.11 5.64
CA LYS A 70 -15.42 -6.31 7.07
C LYS A 70 -15.84 -7.74 7.32
N ALA A 71 -15.03 -8.48 8.06
CA ALA A 71 -15.29 -9.88 8.38
C ALA A 71 -16.03 -10.02 9.71
N THR A 72 -17.03 -10.91 9.71
CA THR A 72 -17.84 -11.23 10.91
C THR A 72 -17.82 -12.72 11.17
N LYS A 73 -17.78 -13.07 12.45
CA LYS A 73 -17.95 -14.44 12.97
C LYS A 73 -18.97 -14.41 14.10
N GLU A 74 -19.98 -15.26 14.01
CA GLU A 74 -21.10 -15.31 14.99
C GLU A 74 -21.73 -13.92 15.25
N GLY A 75 -21.87 -13.11 14.18
CA GLY A 75 -22.44 -11.75 14.27
C GLY A 75 -21.52 -10.69 14.88
N LYS A 76 -20.27 -11.04 15.25
CA LYS A 76 -19.28 -10.08 15.77
C LYS A 76 -18.21 -9.80 14.73
N VAL A 77 -17.76 -8.54 14.64
CA VAL A 77 -16.67 -8.14 13.77
C VAL A 77 -15.37 -8.74 14.30
N VAL A 78 -14.66 -9.50 13.46
CA VAL A 78 -13.38 -10.13 13.80
C VAL A 78 -12.17 -9.45 13.13
N GLY A 79 -12.41 -8.67 12.08
CA GLY A 79 -11.33 -7.94 11.41
C GLY A 79 -11.79 -7.21 10.15
N TYR A 80 -10.86 -6.48 9.56
CA TYR A 80 -11.02 -5.69 8.35
C TYR A 80 -9.90 -6.02 7.38
N ALA A 81 -10.23 -6.33 6.13
CA ALA A 81 -9.24 -6.49 5.06
C ALA A 81 -9.38 -5.32 4.07
N ILE A 82 -8.30 -4.61 3.87
CA ILE A 82 -8.25 -3.36 3.12
C ILE A 82 -7.24 -3.50 1.99
N LYS A 83 -7.71 -3.22 0.77
CA LYS A 83 -6.85 -3.15 -0.40
C LYS A 83 -6.20 -1.77 -0.47
N SER A 84 -4.89 -1.73 -0.66
CA SER A 84 -4.13 -0.49 -0.80
C SER A 84 -3.05 -0.65 -1.86
N GLU A 85 -2.54 0.47 -2.37
CA GLU A 85 -1.51 0.46 -3.40
C GLU A 85 -0.52 1.62 -3.22
N ALA A 86 0.72 1.40 -3.67
CA ALA A 86 1.73 2.44 -3.72
C ALA A 86 2.69 2.19 -4.89
N ASN A 87 3.34 3.26 -5.36
CA ASN A 87 4.32 3.16 -6.43
C ASN A 87 5.65 2.62 -5.89
N GLY A 88 6.03 1.43 -6.35
CA GLY A 88 7.32 0.80 -6.10
C GLY A 88 8.40 1.24 -7.09
N PHE A 89 9.45 0.42 -7.22
CA PHE A 89 10.53 0.65 -8.18
C PHE A 89 10.15 0.18 -9.58
N GLY A 90 9.60 -1.03 -9.70
CA GLY A 90 9.20 -1.65 -10.99
C GLY A 90 7.76 -1.33 -11.41
N GLY A 91 6.98 -0.68 -10.57
CA GLY A 91 5.59 -0.34 -10.83
C GLY A 91 4.74 -0.28 -9.57
N VAL A 92 3.42 -0.28 -9.75
CA VAL A 92 2.48 -0.26 -8.63
C VAL A 92 2.52 -1.59 -7.87
N ILE A 93 2.63 -1.52 -6.56
CA ILE A 93 2.50 -2.64 -5.62
C ILE A 93 1.09 -2.57 -5.03
N LYS A 94 0.33 -3.66 -5.13
CA LYS A 94 -1.00 -3.77 -4.53
C LYS A 94 -0.99 -4.78 -3.42
N LEU A 95 -1.50 -4.39 -2.27
CA LEU A 95 -1.52 -5.19 -1.06
C LEU A 95 -2.97 -5.38 -0.59
N MET A 96 -3.21 -6.50 0.07
CA MET A 96 -4.33 -6.72 0.96
C MET A 96 -3.80 -6.73 2.40
N VAL A 97 -4.27 -5.82 3.24
CA VAL A 97 -3.83 -5.67 4.63
C VAL A 97 -4.97 -6.03 5.57
N GLY A 98 -4.75 -7.01 6.42
CA GLY A 98 -5.70 -7.43 7.45
C GLY A 98 -5.42 -6.74 8.78
N PHE A 99 -6.47 -6.20 9.40
CA PHE A 99 -6.43 -5.60 10.73
C PHE A 99 -7.42 -6.29 11.66
N ASP A 100 -7.08 -6.43 12.93
CA ASP A 100 -8.06 -6.75 13.96
C ASP A 100 -8.89 -5.50 14.34
N THR A 101 -9.86 -5.67 15.23
CA THR A 101 -10.72 -4.57 15.71
C THR A 101 -9.97 -3.51 16.51
N LYS A 102 -8.70 -3.77 16.90
CA LYS A 102 -7.84 -2.85 17.67
C LYS A 102 -6.76 -2.19 16.79
N GLY A 103 -6.78 -2.40 15.46
CA GLY A 103 -5.80 -1.86 14.54
C GLY A 103 -4.43 -2.57 14.55
N ARG A 104 -4.39 -3.83 15.03
CA ARG A 104 -3.22 -4.67 14.92
C ARG A 104 -3.19 -5.26 13.51
N ILE A 105 -2.05 -5.21 12.87
CA ILE A 105 -1.81 -5.85 11.57
C ILE A 105 -1.80 -7.36 11.78
N LEU A 106 -2.79 -8.05 11.23
CA LEU A 106 -2.88 -9.51 11.31
C LEU A 106 -1.94 -10.18 10.32
N ASN A 107 -2.07 -9.79 9.06
CA ASN A 107 -1.23 -10.25 7.96
C ASN A 107 -1.30 -9.28 6.79
N VAL A 108 -0.31 -9.36 5.89
CA VAL A 108 -0.29 -8.60 4.63
C VAL A 108 -0.05 -9.57 3.49
N ASP A 109 -0.90 -9.53 2.48
CA ASP A 109 -0.76 -10.33 1.26
C ASP A 109 -0.48 -9.43 0.05
N VAL A 110 0.43 -9.84 -0.82
CA VAL A 110 0.82 -9.10 -2.02
C VAL A 110 -0.04 -9.58 -3.18
N LEU A 111 -0.95 -8.72 -3.65
CA LEU A 111 -1.86 -9.03 -4.77
C LEU A 111 -1.18 -8.87 -6.13
N GLU A 112 -0.41 -7.78 -6.29
CA GLU A 112 0.27 -7.47 -7.55
C GLU A 112 1.56 -6.70 -7.26
N GLN A 113 2.62 -7.07 -7.95
CA GLN A 113 3.89 -6.35 -7.92
C GLN A 113 4.68 -6.63 -9.21
N LYS A 114 5.50 -5.68 -9.63
CA LYS A 114 6.38 -5.78 -10.80
C LYS A 114 7.83 -5.45 -10.43
N GLU A 115 8.20 -5.79 -9.19
CA GLU A 115 9.51 -5.51 -8.64
C GLU A 115 10.58 -6.44 -9.22
N THR A 116 11.84 -6.05 -9.08
CA THR A 116 12.98 -6.84 -9.56
C THR A 116 13.02 -8.21 -8.89
N PRO A 117 13.07 -9.32 -9.69
CA PRO A 117 13.19 -10.67 -9.17
C PRO A 117 14.38 -10.83 -8.21
N GLY A 118 14.16 -11.51 -7.08
CA GLY A 118 15.18 -11.77 -6.05
C GLY A 118 15.53 -10.55 -5.18
N LEU A 119 14.98 -9.36 -5.46
CA LEU A 119 15.14 -8.14 -4.66
C LEU A 119 13.80 -7.69 -4.06
N GLY A 120 13.06 -6.84 -4.73
CA GLY A 120 11.75 -6.34 -4.27
C GLY A 120 10.68 -7.44 -4.19
N THR A 121 10.73 -8.44 -5.07
CA THR A 121 9.80 -9.58 -5.03
C THR A 121 9.84 -10.39 -3.73
N LYS A 122 10.90 -10.24 -2.91
CA LYS A 122 10.99 -10.88 -1.59
C LYS A 122 9.87 -10.47 -0.64
N MET A 123 9.23 -9.32 -0.85
CA MET A 123 8.06 -8.90 -0.05
C MET A 123 6.90 -9.90 -0.09
N ALA A 124 6.81 -10.71 -1.13
CA ALA A 124 5.77 -11.72 -1.28
C ALA A 124 6.10 -13.06 -0.59
N ILE A 125 7.30 -13.22 -0.02
CA ILE A 125 7.70 -14.45 0.69
C ILE A 125 6.96 -14.48 2.03
N LYS A 126 6.16 -15.53 2.23
CA LYS A 126 5.38 -15.74 3.45
C LYS A 126 6.19 -16.60 4.45
N GLY A 127 6.08 -16.28 5.74
CA GLY A 127 6.64 -17.11 6.83
C GLY A 127 8.15 -17.03 7.07
N ASP A 128 8.92 -16.42 6.17
CA ASP A 128 10.38 -16.29 6.32
C ASP A 128 10.76 -14.82 6.58
N THR A 129 10.89 -14.45 7.86
CA THR A 129 11.23 -13.09 8.27
C THR A 129 12.70 -12.73 8.05
N ILE A 130 13.55 -13.67 7.67
CA ILE A 130 14.96 -13.43 7.31
C ILE A 130 15.01 -12.93 5.86
N LYS A 131 14.34 -13.64 4.96
CA LYS A 131 14.25 -13.24 3.55
C LYS A 131 13.30 -12.07 3.33
N ASN A 132 12.22 -11.99 4.10
CA ASN A 132 11.24 -10.91 4.07
C ASN A 132 11.09 -10.26 5.44
N PRO A 133 11.94 -9.28 5.80
CA PRO A 133 11.85 -8.58 7.07
C PRO A 133 10.55 -7.76 7.23
N LEU A 134 9.85 -7.43 6.14
CA LEU A 134 8.55 -6.73 6.18
C LEU A 134 7.46 -7.61 6.83
N ALA A 135 7.57 -8.94 6.77
CA ALA A 135 6.66 -9.85 7.45
C ALA A 135 6.70 -9.74 8.99
N LYS A 136 7.72 -9.08 9.57
CA LYS A 136 7.76 -8.74 11.02
C LYS A 136 6.69 -7.73 11.44
N LEU A 137 5.99 -7.10 10.49
CA LEU A 137 4.83 -6.25 10.78
C LEU A 137 3.63 -7.05 11.29
N ASN A 138 3.54 -8.33 10.95
CA ASN A 138 2.44 -9.18 11.40
C ASN A 138 2.43 -9.26 12.94
N GLY A 139 1.26 -9.03 13.53
CA GLY A 139 1.07 -8.98 14.97
C GLY A 139 1.39 -7.64 15.63
N LYS A 140 1.96 -6.66 14.91
CA LYS A 140 2.24 -5.32 15.46
C LYS A 140 1.02 -4.42 15.43
N GLU A 141 0.91 -3.55 16.43
CA GLU A 141 -0.08 -2.47 16.46
C GLU A 141 0.35 -1.35 15.53
N ALA A 142 -0.45 -1.06 14.51
CA ALA A 142 -0.10 -0.04 13.51
C ALA A 142 0.01 1.37 14.12
N SER A 143 -0.73 1.66 15.19
CA SER A 143 -0.70 2.93 15.92
C SER A 143 0.62 3.18 16.69
N LYS A 144 1.31 2.10 17.07
CA LYS A 144 2.55 2.17 17.88
C LYS A 144 3.81 1.89 17.07
N THR A 145 3.66 1.55 15.79
CA THR A 145 4.78 1.20 14.91
C THR A 145 5.00 2.33 13.93
N ASP A 146 6.22 2.87 13.89
CA ASP A 146 6.59 3.81 12.84
C ASP A 146 6.79 3.04 11.53
N LEU A 147 5.80 3.12 10.64
CA LEU A 147 5.74 2.42 9.35
C LEU A 147 6.70 3.03 8.31
N ARG A 148 7.90 3.41 8.74
CA ARG A 148 9.01 3.82 7.89
C ARG A 148 10.15 2.83 8.03
N VAL A 149 11.05 2.81 7.04
CA VAL A 149 12.25 1.99 7.12
C VAL A 149 13.23 2.58 8.15
N LYS A 150 13.99 1.75 8.85
CA LYS A 150 14.99 2.15 9.84
C LYS A 150 15.99 3.18 9.32
N LYS A 151 16.37 3.09 8.05
CA LYS A 151 17.25 4.07 7.40
C LYS A 151 16.68 5.49 7.40
N ASP A 152 15.37 5.65 7.45
CA ASP A 152 14.66 6.93 7.51
C ASP A 152 14.16 7.23 8.93
N GLY A 153 14.65 6.51 9.95
CA GLY A 153 14.31 6.71 11.35
C GLY A 153 13.04 6.00 11.83
N GLY A 154 12.49 5.06 11.04
CA GLY A 154 11.34 4.23 11.41
C GLY A 154 11.72 2.92 12.10
N ASP A 155 10.74 2.02 12.28
CA ASP A 155 10.88 0.78 13.04
C ASP A 155 11.11 -0.47 12.17
N VAL A 156 11.03 -0.35 10.84
CA VAL A 156 10.97 -1.51 9.95
C VAL A 156 12.27 -1.73 9.19
N ASP A 157 12.75 -2.98 9.19
CA ASP A 157 13.88 -3.37 8.36
C ASP A 157 13.50 -3.41 6.88
N ALA A 158 14.28 -2.75 6.03
CA ALA A 158 14.07 -2.81 4.59
C ALA A 158 14.55 -4.14 3.99
N LEU A 159 13.97 -4.53 2.87
CA LEU A 159 14.51 -5.58 2.01
C LEU A 159 15.90 -5.19 1.51
N THR A 160 16.85 -6.12 1.58
CA THR A 160 18.22 -5.91 1.10
C THR A 160 18.21 -5.53 -0.39
N ALA A 161 18.85 -4.43 -0.72
CA ALA A 161 18.94 -3.85 -2.07
C ALA A 161 17.59 -3.47 -2.71
N ALA A 162 16.51 -3.33 -1.92
CA ALA A 162 15.17 -2.96 -2.41
C ALA A 162 14.49 -1.94 -1.47
N THR A 163 15.21 -0.88 -1.09
CA THR A 163 14.71 0.15 -0.17
C THR A 163 13.49 0.89 -0.74
N ILE A 164 13.46 1.19 -2.03
CA ILE A 164 12.32 1.87 -2.67
C ILE A 164 11.07 0.99 -2.60
N SER A 165 11.18 -0.29 -2.95
CA SER A 165 10.10 -1.27 -2.85
C SER A 165 9.61 -1.42 -1.40
N SER A 166 10.53 -1.42 -0.42
CA SER A 166 10.18 -1.48 1.00
C SER A 166 9.41 -0.25 1.46
N LYS A 167 9.83 0.95 1.05
CA LYS A 167 9.11 2.19 1.34
C LYS A 167 7.71 2.20 0.73
N ALA A 168 7.57 1.75 -0.51
CA ALA A 168 6.28 1.64 -1.18
C ALA A 168 5.34 0.66 -0.44
N TYR A 169 5.86 -0.51 -0.05
CA TYR A 169 5.10 -1.46 0.75
C TYR A 169 4.61 -0.84 2.06
N LEU A 170 5.49 -0.16 2.81
CA LEU A 170 5.14 0.48 4.08
C LEU A 170 4.15 1.64 3.90
N ASN A 171 4.29 2.42 2.82
CA ASN A 171 3.32 3.46 2.47
C ASN A 171 1.93 2.87 2.18
N ALA A 172 1.85 1.76 1.44
CA ALA A 172 0.59 1.08 1.21
C ALA A 172 -0.03 0.56 2.52
N VAL A 173 0.77 -0.02 3.43
CA VAL A 173 0.29 -0.44 4.76
C VAL A 173 -0.22 0.76 5.58
N ALA A 174 0.49 1.89 5.57
CA ALA A 174 0.08 3.11 6.26
C ALA A 174 -1.22 3.70 5.70
N GLN A 175 -1.40 3.68 4.36
CA GLN A 175 -2.64 4.08 3.72
C GLN A 175 -3.79 3.15 4.13
N ALA A 176 -3.59 1.83 4.12
CA ALA A 176 -4.59 0.87 4.57
C ALA A 176 -4.98 1.12 6.03
N TYR A 177 -4.03 1.43 6.90
CA TYR A 177 -4.30 1.77 8.30
C TYR A 177 -5.13 3.06 8.44
N SER A 178 -4.88 4.07 7.60
CA SER A 178 -5.68 5.29 7.59
C SER A 178 -7.13 5.02 7.18
N VAL A 179 -7.35 4.15 6.19
CA VAL A 179 -8.69 3.68 5.78
C VAL A 179 -9.34 2.87 6.89
N PHE A 180 -8.58 1.99 7.57
CA PHE A 180 -9.06 1.22 8.71
C PHE A 180 -9.63 2.12 9.82
N LYS A 181 -8.94 3.21 10.18
CA LYS A 181 -9.42 4.14 11.22
C LYS A 181 -10.79 4.72 10.90
N VAL A 182 -11.07 5.00 9.63
CA VAL A 182 -12.40 5.46 9.20
C VAL A 182 -13.42 4.33 9.24
N ALA A 183 -13.06 3.16 8.71
CA ALA A 183 -13.95 1.99 8.69
C ALA A 183 -14.33 1.49 10.10
N ALA A 184 -13.42 1.64 11.06
CA ALA A 184 -13.64 1.30 12.47
C ALA A 184 -14.34 2.42 13.27
N GLY A 185 -14.63 3.56 12.65
CA GLY A 185 -15.29 4.70 13.31
C GLY A 185 -14.39 5.48 14.28
N TRP A 186 -13.07 5.40 14.12
CA TRP A 186 -12.12 6.11 14.97
C TRP A 186 -11.86 7.55 14.50
N VAL A 187 -12.08 7.84 13.23
CA VAL A 187 -11.88 9.15 12.60
C VAL A 187 -12.94 9.36 11.52
N ASP A 188 -13.51 10.53 11.44
CA ASP A 188 -14.59 10.85 10.48
C ASP A 188 -14.08 10.99 9.02
N LYS A 189 -12.79 11.33 8.84
CA LYS A 189 -12.16 11.51 7.51
C LYS A 189 -10.70 11.09 7.53
N VAL A 190 -10.22 10.52 6.42
CA VAL A 190 -8.78 10.30 6.19
C VAL A 190 -8.16 11.62 5.75
N GLU A 191 -7.22 12.15 6.53
CA GLU A 191 -6.30 13.15 6.00
C GLU A 191 -5.40 12.48 4.96
N ALA A 192 -5.39 13.02 3.75
CA ALA A 192 -4.53 12.53 2.68
C ALA A 192 -3.06 12.73 3.07
N THR A 193 -2.47 11.70 3.66
CA THR A 193 -1.04 11.70 3.99
C THR A 193 -0.25 11.47 2.70
N THR A 194 -0.07 12.52 1.93
CA THR A 194 0.97 12.55 0.92
C THR A 194 2.30 12.45 1.67
N GLY A 195 3.18 11.52 1.27
CA GLY A 195 4.46 11.24 1.94
C GLY A 195 5.45 12.42 2.08
N ALA A 196 5.00 13.64 1.83
CA ALA A 196 5.73 14.90 2.00
C ALA A 196 5.41 15.62 3.32
N THR A 197 4.34 15.25 4.06
CA THR A 197 3.84 16.06 5.18
C THR A 197 4.31 15.59 6.57
N GLN A 198 5.12 14.52 6.66
CA GLN A 198 5.60 14.03 7.97
C GLN A 198 6.81 14.78 8.56
N LYS A 199 7.17 15.96 8.05
CA LYS A 199 8.37 16.69 8.54
C LYS A 199 8.16 17.80 9.57
N ASN A 200 6.93 18.18 9.94
CA ASN A 200 6.72 19.41 10.74
C ASN A 200 5.76 19.29 11.92
N ASN A 201 5.88 18.27 12.77
CA ASN A 201 5.14 18.31 14.04
C ASN A 201 5.99 17.93 15.26
N LYS A 202 7.23 18.39 15.31
CA LYS A 202 8.09 18.23 16.50
C LYS A 202 9.01 19.42 16.78
N SER A 203 8.54 20.66 16.54
CA SER A 203 9.32 21.86 16.90
C SER A 203 8.47 23.10 17.10
N ASP A 204 7.44 23.04 17.97
CA ASP A 204 6.77 24.25 18.46
C ASP A 204 6.22 24.09 19.88
N ASP A 205 7.07 23.61 20.81
CA ASP A 205 6.70 23.61 22.22
C ASP A 205 7.91 23.93 23.12
N SER A 206 8.71 24.93 22.72
CA SER A 206 9.80 25.43 23.58
C SER A 206 10.16 26.89 23.36
N HIS A 207 9.15 27.79 23.23
CA HIS A 207 9.42 29.24 23.28
C HIS A 207 8.25 30.04 23.85
N GLU A 208 7.83 29.70 25.07
CA GLU A 208 7.08 30.64 25.91
C GLU A 208 7.29 30.32 27.39
N ARG A 209 8.42 30.78 27.94
CA ARG A 209 8.59 31.16 29.34
C ARG A 209 9.96 31.83 29.51
N GLY A 210 9.94 33.15 29.56
CA GLY A 210 11.13 33.90 29.93
C GLY A 210 11.08 35.36 29.56
N GLY A 211 10.13 36.09 30.08
CA GLY A 211 10.10 37.54 29.91
C GLY A 211 9.23 38.21 30.94
N MET A 212 9.78 38.50 32.09
CA MET A 212 9.41 39.53 33.08
C MET A 212 10.25 39.24 34.31
N GLU A 213 11.13 40.09 34.72
CA GLU A 213 11.08 41.36 35.38
C GLU A 213 12.49 41.81 35.64
N HIS A 214 12.88 42.93 35.10
CA HIS A 214 13.96 43.72 35.66
C HIS A 214 13.41 45.13 35.93
N LYS A 215 12.90 45.32 37.14
CA LYS A 215 12.53 46.65 37.62
C LYS A 215 13.74 47.23 38.33
N SER A 216 14.18 48.30 37.78
CA SER A 216 15.13 49.26 38.30
C SER A 216 14.72 49.80 39.68
N GLU A 217 15.64 49.79 40.63
CA GLU A 217 15.66 50.80 41.70
C GLU A 217 17.06 51.34 41.86
N ARG A 218 17.17 52.62 41.46
CA ARG A 218 18.26 53.51 41.74
C ARG A 218 17.81 54.38 42.91
N GLY A 219 18.61 54.48 43.94
CA GLY A 219 18.36 55.50 44.95
C GLY A 219 19.16 55.38 46.26
N ARG A 220 20.24 56.06 46.30
CA ARG A 220 21.03 56.61 47.42
C ARG A 220 22.20 55.84 47.91
#